data_19593f36d589033938093f8cb1f04138
#
_entry.id   19593f36d589033938093f8cb1f04138
#
_cell.length_a   1.000
_cell.length_b   1.000
_cell.length_c   1.000
_cell.angle_alpha   90.00
_cell.angle_beta   90.00
_cell.angle_gamma   90.00
#
_symmetry.space_group_name_H-M   'P 1'
#
loop_
_entity.id
_entity.type
_entity.pdbx_description
1 polymer ?
#
loop_
_entity_poly.entity_id
_entity_poly.type
_entity_poly.pdbx_seq_one_letter_code
_entity_poly.pdbx_strand_id
1 'polypeptide(L)'
;MSKHLPLYQGADFKASQGQHHGLKFERFFDAYKGDYSDTDTKERTDWLNEFCNKSIGSSQALQTKALQLRQLVESYSGEARIYHCAGNFVTGLGNPHPLENGFLWHPTLGTPYLPGSAVKGLLRAVIETAYQGNEEDRKALLKRWFGTAEKGDVAEHSGSFVFMDALPVESCQLHVEVMTPHMGKWYEKGGKNPLAADTQPGDWHAPVPVTYLTTRGIKLQFAILPRPGADDIAILKQELQDLWQALDHGLEYLGAGAKTAIGFGIMQRDKKQEDDLQEDLQAQQRQSQMQSLSPAMQEITIIEGQWQARHQKLRGKKEALNGTIHNQARALAKKAHESIEWSAEEKQAVARLIEEWIPKLVNNLNVKDMSKQLKLGTLKGS
;
A
#
# COMPACT_ATOMS: atom_id res chain seq x y z
N MET A 1 12.71 38.38 7.91
CA MET A 1 14.11 38.10 7.50
C MET A 1 14.12 37.53 6.11
N SER A 2 15.12 37.83 5.29
CA SER A 2 15.22 37.24 3.95
C SER A 2 15.55 35.77 4.05
N LYS A 3 14.73 34.91 3.44
CA LYS A 3 15.00 33.48 3.35
C LYS A 3 16.19 33.26 2.41
N HIS A 4 17.17 32.47 2.84
CA HIS A 4 18.37 32.18 2.08
C HIS A 4 18.37 30.72 1.63
N LEU A 5 18.19 30.51 0.31
CA LEU A 5 18.31 29.21 -0.33
C LEU A 5 19.71 29.08 -0.94
N PRO A 6 20.41 27.95 -0.77
CA PRO A 6 21.71 27.69 -1.39
C PRO A 6 21.52 27.29 -2.87
N LEU A 7 20.85 28.14 -3.63
CA LEU A 7 20.61 28.00 -5.07
C LEU A 7 21.55 28.91 -5.86
N TYR A 8 21.44 28.85 -7.20
CA TYR A 8 22.20 29.75 -8.07
C TYR A 8 21.94 31.19 -7.70
N GLN A 9 22.97 32.00 -7.78
CA GLN A 9 22.86 33.42 -7.58
C GLN A 9 21.84 34.01 -8.57
N GLY A 10 20.80 34.68 -8.06
CA GLY A 10 19.69 35.22 -8.86
C GLY A 10 18.54 34.25 -9.15
N ALA A 11 18.57 33.01 -8.64
CA ALA A 11 17.41 32.14 -8.74
C ALA A 11 16.29 32.59 -7.76
N ASP A 12 15.14 32.96 -8.31
CA ASP A 12 13.94 33.28 -7.52
C ASP A 12 13.06 32.02 -7.43
N PHE A 13 13.11 31.35 -6.30
CA PHE A 13 12.28 30.18 -6.05
C PHE A 13 10.98 30.60 -5.37
N LYS A 14 9.89 30.58 -6.13
CA LYS A 14 8.54 30.71 -5.59
C LYS A 14 7.98 29.32 -5.35
N ALA A 15 7.82 28.95 -4.08
CA ALA A 15 7.13 27.74 -3.71
C ALA A 15 5.70 27.75 -4.29
N SER A 16 5.42 26.90 -5.29
CA SER A 16 4.08 26.78 -5.86
C SER A 16 3.14 26.04 -4.92
N GLN A 17 1.84 26.39 -4.94
CA GLN A 17 0.81 25.60 -4.26
C GLN A 17 0.71 24.21 -4.91
N GLY A 18 0.64 23.15 -4.14
CA GLY A 18 0.62 21.77 -4.63
C GLY A 18 1.98 21.06 -4.55
N GLN A 19 2.74 21.38 -3.54
CA GLN A 19 4.13 20.96 -3.39
C GLN A 19 4.31 19.50 -3.00
N HIS A 20 5.31 18.90 -3.62
CA HIS A 20 5.90 17.66 -3.19
C HIS A 20 6.71 17.92 -1.88
N HIS A 21 6.11 17.60 -0.72
CA HIS A 21 6.67 17.94 0.58
C HIS A 21 8.06 17.35 0.81
N GLY A 22 8.31 16.13 0.34
CA GLY A 22 9.64 15.51 0.43
C GLY A 22 10.69 16.29 -0.35
N LEU A 23 10.39 16.73 -1.56
CA LEU A 23 11.31 17.56 -2.34
C LEU A 23 11.58 18.90 -1.64
N LYS A 24 10.53 19.52 -1.08
CA LYS A 24 10.70 20.74 -0.29
C LYS A 24 11.62 20.49 0.89
N PHE A 25 11.41 19.41 1.64
CA PHE A 25 12.22 19.07 2.81
C PHE A 25 13.68 18.85 2.42
N GLU A 26 13.93 17.99 1.44
CA GLU A 26 15.29 17.57 1.10
C GLU A 26 16.13 18.61 0.35
N ARG A 27 15.49 19.55 -0.38
CA ARG A 27 16.19 20.42 -1.34
C ARG A 27 15.98 21.91 -1.12
N PHE A 28 15.00 22.33 -0.34
CA PHE A 28 14.62 23.74 -0.26
C PHE A 28 14.60 24.25 1.18
N PHE A 29 15.54 23.75 1.99
CA PHE A 29 15.76 24.33 3.31
C PHE A 29 16.30 25.76 3.18
N ASP A 30 15.59 26.75 3.74
CA ASP A 30 15.84 28.16 3.54
C ASP A 30 16.12 28.95 4.84
N ALA A 31 16.29 28.24 5.96
CA ALA A 31 16.54 28.82 7.27
C ALA A 31 18.04 28.95 7.60
N TYR A 32 18.87 29.15 6.58
CA TYR A 32 20.29 29.42 6.78
C TYR A 32 20.54 30.87 7.18
N LYS A 33 21.61 31.10 7.94
CA LYS A 33 22.20 32.44 8.07
C LYS A 33 22.76 32.89 6.70
N GLY A 34 22.92 34.20 6.54
CA GLY A 34 23.28 34.78 5.23
C GLY A 34 24.57 34.29 4.58
N ASP A 35 25.48 33.71 5.38
CA ASP A 35 26.73 33.10 4.94
C ASP A 35 26.66 31.58 4.79
N TYR A 36 25.48 30.98 5.00
CA TYR A 36 25.22 29.54 4.98
C TYR A 36 26.06 28.71 5.99
N SER A 37 26.72 29.36 6.95
CA SER A 37 27.60 28.67 7.90
C SER A 37 26.84 27.93 8.99
N ASP A 38 25.64 28.40 9.34
CA ASP A 38 24.88 27.90 10.46
C ASP A 38 23.39 28.25 10.32
N THR A 39 22.57 27.72 11.21
CA THR A 39 21.13 27.95 11.31
C THR A 39 20.74 28.28 12.75
N ASP A 40 19.75 29.11 12.93
CA ASP A 40 19.19 29.40 14.26
C ASP A 40 18.18 28.33 14.68
N THR A 41 18.21 27.93 15.96
CA THR A 41 17.30 26.88 16.48
C THR A 41 15.82 27.24 16.32
N LYS A 42 15.48 28.54 16.50
CA LYS A 42 14.10 29.00 16.31
C LYS A 42 13.70 28.90 14.85
N GLU A 43 14.55 29.35 13.93
CA GLU A 43 14.28 29.29 12.48
C GLU A 43 14.16 27.83 12.00
N ARG A 44 14.97 26.90 12.52
CA ARG A 44 14.83 25.45 12.26
C ARG A 44 13.45 24.94 12.68
N THR A 45 13.00 25.30 13.89
CA THR A 45 11.69 24.87 14.41
C THR A 45 10.55 25.49 13.63
N ASP A 46 10.64 26.78 13.30
CA ASP A 46 9.64 27.49 12.51
C ASP A 46 9.52 26.85 11.09
N TRP A 47 10.64 26.49 10.49
CA TRP A 47 10.66 25.82 9.20
C TRP A 47 10.02 24.41 9.26
N LEU A 48 10.30 23.62 10.31
CA LEU A 48 9.66 22.32 10.53
C LEU A 48 8.14 22.46 10.70
N ASN A 49 7.69 23.50 11.40
CA ASN A 49 6.27 23.78 11.61
C ASN A 49 5.54 24.08 10.27
N GLU A 50 6.24 24.49 9.22
CA GLU A 50 5.63 24.65 7.90
C GLU A 50 5.09 23.33 7.31
N PHE A 51 5.56 22.17 7.76
CA PHE A 51 5.08 20.86 7.36
C PHE A 51 3.93 20.35 8.22
N CYS A 52 3.74 20.91 9.43
CA CYS A 52 2.71 20.50 10.36
C CYS A 52 1.33 21.06 9.99
N ASN A 53 0.27 20.43 10.53
CA ASN A 53 -1.12 20.84 10.29
C ASN A 53 -1.54 20.88 8.81
N LYS A 54 -0.89 20.08 7.97
CA LYS A 54 -1.20 19.92 6.55
C LYS A 54 -1.43 18.45 6.26
N SER A 55 -2.29 18.21 5.27
CA SER A 55 -2.44 16.88 4.69
C SER A 55 -1.26 16.60 3.77
N ILE A 56 -0.44 15.63 4.13
CA ILE A 56 0.77 15.24 3.40
C ILE A 56 0.44 14.06 2.47
N GLY A 57 0.64 14.28 1.19
CA GLY A 57 0.30 13.33 0.13
C GLY A 57 -1.11 13.51 -0.41
N SER A 58 -1.31 13.06 -1.64
CA SER A 58 -2.63 13.01 -2.28
C SER A 58 -3.30 11.68 -1.94
N SER A 59 -4.41 11.69 -1.20
CA SER A 59 -5.15 10.47 -0.85
C SER A 59 -5.51 9.65 -2.09
N GLN A 60 -5.91 10.30 -3.19
CA GLN A 60 -6.21 9.61 -4.44
C GLN A 60 -4.97 8.90 -5.03
N ALA A 61 -3.81 9.57 -5.07
CA ALA A 61 -2.59 8.99 -5.59
C ALA A 61 -2.09 7.83 -4.71
N LEU A 62 -2.21 7.97 -3.39
CA LEU A 62 -1.84 6.94 -2.42
C LEU A 62 -2.74 5.71 -2.54
N GLN A 63 -4.06 5.90 -2.62
CA GLN A 63 -5.02 4.82 -2.85
C GLN A 63 -4.75 4.10 -4.18
N THR A 64 -4.56 4.86 -5.26
CA THR A 64 -4.23 4.26 -6.57
C THR A 64 -2.95 3.43 -6.49
N LYS A 65 -1.91 3.94 -5.81
CA LYS A 65 -0.65 3.22 -5.64
C LYS A 65 -0.81 1.97 -4.77
N ALA A 66 -1.61 2.06 -3.70
CA ALA A 66 -1.91 0.92 -2.83
C ALA A 66 -2.64 -0.20 -3.59
N LEU A 67 -3.63 0.15 -4.42
CA LEU A 67 -4.35 -0.81 -5.26
C LEU A 67 -3.44 -1.45 -6.31
N GLN A 68 -2.60 -0.66 -6.99
CA GLN A 68 -1.62 -1.17 -7.96
C GLN A 68 -0.63 -2.15 -7.32
N LEU A 69 -0.13 -1.80 -6.13
CA LEU A 69 0.81 -2.66 -5.40
C LEU A 69 0.14 -3.96 -4.96
N ARG A 70 -1.10 -3.90 -4.45
CA ARG A 70 -1.89 -5.09 -4.09
C ARG A 70 -2.10 -6.00 -5.30
N GLN A 71 -2.55 -5.45 -6.42
CA GLN A 71 -2.74 -6.20 -7.66
C GLN A 71 -1.43 -6.86 -8.14
N LEU A 72 -0.33 -6.13 -8.07
CA LEU A 72 1.00 -6.65 -8.43
C LEU A 72 1.37 -7.85 -7.55
N VAL A 73 1.33 -7.72 -6.24
CA VAL A 73 1.76 -8.80 -5.34
C VAL A 73 0.85 -10.01 -5.42
N GLU A 74 -0.46 -9.82 -5.56
CA GLU A 74 -1.43 -10.90 -5.74
C GLU A 74 -1.17 -11.70 -7.04
N SER A 75 -0.77 -11.02 -8.14
CA SER A 75 -0.43 -11.68 -9.40
C SER A 75 0.78 -12.63 -9.29
N TYR A 76 1.64 -12.40 -8.29
CA TYR A 76 2.77 -13.27 -7.95
C TYR A 76 2.53 -14.14 -6.71
N SER A 77 1.27 -14.37 -6.35
CA SER A 77 0.89 -15.16 -5.16
C SER A 77 1.41 -14.57 -3.84
N GLY A 78 1.65 -13.28 -3.80
CA GLY A 78 1.96 -12.51 -2.61
C GLY A 78 0.70 -11.99 -1.91
N GLU A 79 0.91 -11.23 -0.86
CA GLU A 79 -0.16 -10.64 -0.04
C GLU A 79 0.22 -9.22 0.37
N ALA A 80 -0.79 -8.36 0.56
CA ALA A 80 -0.64 -7.02 1.10
C ALA A 80 -1.57 -6.84 2.30
N ARG A 81 -1.02 -6.31 3.41
CA ARG A 81 -1.73 -6.02 4.67
C ARG A 81 -1.53 -4.57 5.07
N ILE A 82 -2.54 -4.00 5.73
CA ILE A 82 -2.50 -2.62 6.22
C ILE A 82 -2.34 -2.61 7.74
N TYR A 83 -1.42 -1.77 8.21
CA TYR A 83 -1.16 -1.59 9.64
C TYR A 83 -1.29 -0.11 10.00
N HIS A 84 -1.95 0.13 11.12
CA HIS A 84 -2.16 1.45 11.70
C HIS A 84 -1.20 1.68 12.86
N CYS A 85 -0.41 2.74 12.77
CA CYS A 85 0.43 3.25 13.84
C CYS A 85 -0.31 4.39 14.56
N ALA A 86 -0.96 4.08 15.68
CA ALA A 86 -1.69 5.10 16.45
C ALA A 86 -0.73 6.11 17.15
N GLY A 87 0.47 5.65 17.51
CA GLY A 87 1.52 6.47 18.08
C GLY A 87 2.36 7.22 17.05
N ASN A 88 3.55 7.63 17.47
CA ASN A 88 4.52 8.28 16.60
C ASN A 88 5.21 7.26 15.69
N PHE A 89 5.46 7.66 14.46
CA PHE A 89 6.27 6.92 13.49
C PHE A 89 7.26 7.85 12.82
N VAL A 90 8.51 7.42 12.71
CA VAL A 90 9.58 8.19 12.07
C VAL A 90 10.58 7.27 11.40
N THR A 91 11.07 7.69 10.23
CA THR A 91 12.12 7.02 9.46
C THR A 91 13.13 8.02 8.94
N GLY A 92 14.37 7.56 8.73
CA GLY A 92 15.41 8.39 8.12
C GLY A 92 16.01 9.47 9.02
N LEU A 93 15.91 9.36 10.35
CA LEU A 93 16.54 10.32 11.27
C LEU A 93 18.06 10.44 11.09
N GLY A 94 18.71 9.36 10.64
CA GLY A 94 20.16 9.34 10.36
C GLY A 94 20.54 9.91 8.99
N ASN A 95 19.59 10.32 8.16
CA ASN A 95 19.90 10.94 6.87
C ASN A 95 20.48 12.35 7.12
N PRO A 96 21.55 12.73 6.40
CA PRO A 96 22.13 14.06 6.56
C PRO A 96 21.15 15.14 6.14
N HIS A 97 20.94 16.12 7.03
CA HIS A 97 20.08 17.28 6.77
C HIS A 97 20.57 18.49 7.57
N PRO A 98 20.40 19.74 7.10
CA PRO A 98 20.77 20.94 7.85
C PRO A 98 20.07 21.09 9.22
N LEU A 99 18.99 20.37 9.44
CA LEU A 99 18.28 20.28 10.74
C LEU A 99 18.91 19.28 11.73
N GLU A 100 20.07 18.71 11.43
CA GLU A 100 20.73 17.62 12.17
C GLU A 100 20.05 16.24 11.95
N ASN A 101 18.73 16.20 11.97
CA ASN A 101 17.95 14.99 11.73
C ASN A 101 17.25 15.06 10.38
N GLY A 102 17.45 14.04 9.57
CA GLY A 102 16.71 13.85 8.34
C GLY A 102 15.31 13.29 8.58
N PHE A 103 14.60 13.09 7.51
CA PHE A 103 13.32 12.39 7.46
C PHE A 103 13.19 11.73 6.10
N LEU A 104 12.70 10.50 6.07
CA LEU A 104 12.67 9.75 4.82
C LEU A 104 11.36 9.97 4.07
N TRP A 105 11.48 10.43 2.84
CA TRP A 105 10.36 10.73 1.95
C TRP A 105 10.35 9.79 0.75
N HIS A 106 9.17 9.32 0.38
CA HIS A 106 9.01 8.59 -0.88
C HIS A 106 9.21 9.58 -2.06
N PRO A 107 10.12 9.28 -3.00
CA PRO A 107 10.61 10.25 -3.98
C PRO A 107 9.53 10.77 -4.95
N THR A 108 8.48 10.01 -5.20
CA THR A 108 7.39 10.40 -6.12
C THR A 108 6.08 10.75 -5.42
N LEU A 109 5.82 10.19 -4.24
CA LEU A 109 4.59 10.45 -3.50
C LEU A 109 4.70 11.63 -2.52
N GLY A 110 5.93 12.01 -2.15
CA GLY A 110 6.18 13.10 -1.21
C GLY A 110 5.61 12.85 0.18
N THR A 111 5.55 11.60 0.60
CA THR A 111 5.03 11.15 1.90
C THR A 111 6.08 10.35 2.64
N PRO A 112 6.03 10.28 3.99
CA PRO A 112 6.84 9.33 4.74
C PRO A 112 6.49 7.90 4.34
N TYR A 113 7.47 7.00 4.40
CA TYR A 113 7.30 5.59 4.09
C TYR A 113 8.34 4.74 4.83
N LEU A 114 8.18 3.42 4.82
CA LEU A 114 9.17 2.49 5.33
C LEU A 114 9.76 1.69 4.15
N PRO A 115 11.07 1.79 3.86
CA PRO A 115 11.68 1.04 2.76
C PRO A 115 11.54 -0.48 2.95
N GLY A 116 11.41 -1.20 1.86
CA GLY A 116 11.36 -2.67 1.86
C GLY A 116 12.59 -3.30 2.51
N SER A 117 13.74 -2.65 2.41
CA SER A 117 14.96 -3.07 3.12
C SER A 117 14.80 -2.99 4.65
N ALA A 118 14.07 -1.99 5.16
CA ALA A 118 13.77 -1.87 6.59
C ALA A 118 12.71 -2.89 7.03
N VAL A 119 11.71 -3.18 6.19
CA VAL A 119 10.74 -4.27 6.43
C VAL A 119 11.47 -5.61 6.51
N LYS A 120 12.36 -5.88 5.56
CA LYS A 120 13.22 -7.08 5.56
C LYS A 120 14.09 -7.15 6.82
N GLY A 121 14.67 -6.02 7.24
CA GLY A 121 15.50 -5.92 8.43
C GLY A 121 14.74 -6.20 9.72
N LEU A 122 13.52 -5.65 9.86
CA LEU A 122 12.64 -5.92 10.99
C LEU A 122 12.31 -7.41 11.10
N LEU A 123 11.84 -8.01 10.01
CA LEU A 123 11.50 -9.44 9.98
C LEU A 123 12.70 -10.32 10.31
N ARG A 124 13.87 -9.99 9.77
CA ARG A 124 15.10 -10.69 10.09
C ARG A 124 15.41 -10.62 11.58
N ALA A 125 15.29 -9.44 12.20
CA ALA A 125 15.53 -9.26 13.62
C ALA A 125 14.52 -10.05 14.47
N VAL A 126 13.26 -10.14 14.07
CA VAL A 126 12.26 -10.99 14.75
C VAL A 126 12.67 -12.45 14.73
N ILE A 127 13.07 -12.98 13.57
CA ILE A 127 13.51 -14.38 13.47
C ILE A 127 14.81 -14.61 14.26
N GLU A 128 15.73 -13.66 14.26
CA GLU A 128 16.99 -13.78 15.02
C GLU A 128 16.74 -13.80 16.54
N THR A 129 15.71 -13.12 17.04
CA THR A 129 15.49 -12.93 18.48
C THR A 129 14.35 -13.76 19.07
N ALA A 130 13.30 -14.05 18.30
CA ALA A 130 12.07 -14.67 18.78
C ALA A 130 11.82 -16.11 18.25
N TYR A 131 12.69 -16.64 17.39
CA TYR A 131 12.54 -18.00 16.86
C TYR A 131 12.62 -19.06 17.96
N GLN A 132 11.62 -19.93 18.03
CA GLN A 132 11.48 -20.95 19.09
C GLN A 132 12.15 -22.29 18.76
N GLY A 133 12.73 -22.47 17.56
CA GLY A 133 13.41 -23.71 17.13
C GLY A 133 14.89 -23.77 17.48
N ASN A 134 15.57 -24.76 16.95
CA ASN A 134 17.02 -24.89 17.13
C ASN A 134 17.79 -23.89 16.23
N GLU A 135 19.06 -23.72 16.52
CA GLU A 135 19.96 -22.76 15.84
C GLU A 135 20.19 -23.07 14.36
N GLU A 136 20.21 -24.35 13.98
CA GLU A 136 20.44 -24.78 12.60
C GLU A 136 19.24 -24.45 11.74
N ASP A 137 18.02 -24.77 12.20
CA ASP A 137 16.77 -24.43 11.52
C ASP A 137 16.59 -22.93 11.39
N ARG A 138 16.93 -22.17 12.43
CA ARG A 138 16.91 -20.70 12.37
C ARG A 138 17.84 -20.16 11.28
N LYS A 139 19.08 -20.65 11.20
CA LYS A 139 20.04 -20.24 10.17
C LYS A 139 19.58 -20.62 8.76
N ALA A 140 19.03 -21.82 8.60
CA ALA A 140 18.47 -22.28 7.33
C ALA A 140 17.31 -21.39 6.89
N LEU A 141 16.40 -21.05 7.80
CA LEU A 141 15.26 -20.15 7.54
C LEU A 141 15.72 -18.74 7.16
N LEU A 142 16.66 -18.17 7.91
CA LEU A 142 17.24 -16.86 7.59
C LEU A 142 17.88 -16.82 6.21
N LYS A 143 18.64 -17.85 5.84
CA LYS A 143 19.23 -17.98 4.53
C LYS A 143 18.16 -18.08 3.44
N ARG A 144 17.16 -18.93 3.64
CA ARG A 144 16.09 -19.17 2.69
C ARG A 144 15.24 -17.93 2.46
N TRP A 145 14.76 -17.26 3.51
CA TRP A 145 13.86 -16.12 3.38
C TRP A 145 14.56 -14.84 2.95
N PHE A 146 15.73 -14.56 3.54
CA PHE A 146 16.41 -13.27 3.38
C PHE A 146 17.67 -13.33 2.51
N GLY A 147 18.17 -14.50 2.25
CA GLY A 147 19.40 -14.68 1.49
C GLY A 147 20.68 -14.44 2.31
N THR A 148 21.81 -14.59 1.65
CA THR A 148 23.13 -14.36 2.23
C THR A 148 23.94 -13.44 1.31
N ALA A 149 24.75 -12.55 1.90
CA ALA A 149 25.78 -11.85 1.19
C ALA A 149 27.04 -12.74 1.11
N GLU A 150 27.82 -12.57 0.06
CA GLU A 150 29.11 -13.24 -0.08
C GLU A 150 30.05 -12.87 1.08
N LYS A 151 30.60 -13.91 1.76
CA LYS A 151 31.66 -13.75 2.73
C LYS A 151 32.64 -14.89 2.53
N GLY A 152 33.82 -14.60 1.97
CA GLY A 152 34.83 -15.60 1.64
C GLY A 152 34.33 -16.56 0.56
N ASP A 153 34.36 -17.88 0.84
CA ASP A 153 34.00 -18.94 -0.11
C ASP A 153 32.47 -19.24 -0.15
N VAL A 154 31.63 -18.48 0.59
CA VAL A 154 30.19 -18.69 0.60
C VAL A 154 29.56 -17.91 -0.54
N ALA A 155 28.99 -18.61 -1.52
CA ALA A 155 28.28 -18.01 -2.64
C ALA A 155 27.08 -17.18 -2.18
N GLU A 156 26.85 -16.07 -2.87
CA GLU A 156 25.64 -15.27 -2.69
C GLU A 156 24.37 -16.10 -2.95
N HIS A 157 23.40 -15.93 -2.09
CA HIS A 157 22.10 -16.56 -2.23
C HIS A 157 20.99 -15.51 -2.06
N SER A 158 20.19 -15.34 -3.10
CA SER A 158 19.03 -14.46 -3.03
C SER A 158 17.91 -15.09 -2.21
N GLY A 159 17.31 -14.34 -1.28
CA GLY A 159 16.17 -14.83 -0.51
C GLY A 159 14.96 -15.17 -1.38
N SER A 160 14.08 -16.01 -0.85
CA SER A 160 12.88 -16.49 -1.56
C SER A 160 11.73 -15.47 -1.59
N PHE A 161 11.86 -14.37 -0.86
CA PHE A 161 10.80 -13.33 -0.80
C PHE A 161 11.32 -11.95 -1.22
N VAL A 162 10.40 -11.17 -1.80
CA VAL A 162 10.58 -9.75 -2.11
C VAL A 162 9.76 -8.95 -1.10
N PHE A 163 10.41 -7.99 -0.45
CA PHE A 163 9.82 -7.08 0.52
C PHE A 163 9.67 -5.73 -0.15
N MET A 164 8.43 -5.31 -0.37
CA MET A 164 8.14 -4.02 -1.00
C MET A 164 8.21 -2.89 0.03
N ASP A 165 8.33 -1.66 -0.45
CA ASP A 165 8.23 -0.49 0.41
C ASP A 165 6.83 -0.44 1.04
N ALA A 166 6.77 -0.19 2.36
CA ALA A 166 5.50 0.02 3.04
C ALA A 166 5.07 1.49 2.86
N LEU A 167 3.98 1.67 2.12
CA LEU A 167 3.50 2.97 1.67
C LEU A 167 2.23 3.37 2.41
N PRO A 168 2.02 4.68 2.70
CA PRO A 168 0.76 5.13 3.26
C PRO A 168 -0.39 4.91 2.27
N VAL A 169 -1.57 4.53 2.79
CA VAL A 169 -2.78 4.31 2.00
C VAL A 169 -3.68 5.54 1.93
N GLU A 170 -3.41 6.51 2.78
CA GLU A 170 -4.11 7.79 2.85
C GLU A 170 -3.13 8.91 3.23
N SER A 171 -3.53 10.17 3.07
CA SER A 171 -2.71 11.29 3.50
C SER A 171 -2.48 11.25 5.02
N CYS A 172 -1.30 11.69 5.44
CA CYS A 172 -0.94 11.74 6.85
C CYS A 172 -0.66 13.17 7.33
N GLN A 173 -0.54 13.34 8.65
CA GLN A 173 -0.14 14.60 9.27
C GLN A 173 1.22 14.46 9.93
N LEU A 174 2.02 15.51 9.82
CA LEU A 174 3.32 15.59 10.49
C LEU A 174 3.22 16.44 11.75
N HIS A 175 4.08 16.10 12.69
CA HIS A 175 4.23 16.79 13.97
C HIS A 175 5.71 17.01 14.24
N VAL A 176 6.04 18.07 14.96
CA VAL A 176 7.38 18.30 15.49
C VAL A 176 7.48 17.64 16.87
N GLU A 177 8.50 16.82 17.03
CA GLU A 177 8.89 16.23 18.30
C GLU A 177 10.27 16.75 18.69
N VAL A 178 10.62 16.62 19.96
CA VAL A 178 11.89 17.09 20.52
C VAL A 178 12.60 15.95 21.20
N MET A 179 13.88 15.80 20.94
CA MET A 179 14.77 15.01 21.79
C MET A 179 15.74 15.93 22.49
N THR A 180 16.04 15.61 23.74
CA THR A 180 16.90 16.43 24.59
C THR A 180 18.08 15.61 25.09
N PRO A 181 19.12 15.38 24.25
CA PRO A 181 20.32 14.71 24.73
C PRO A 181 21.00 15.54 25.80
N HIS A 182 21.24 14.93 26.95
CA HIS A 182 21.90 15.58 28.10
C HIS A 182 23.39 15.33 28.16
N MET A 183 23.89 14.31 27.44
CA MET A 183 25.23 13.79 27.63
C MET A 183 26.15 14.04 26.41
N GLY A 184 26.04 15.21 25.77
CA GLY A 184 26.79 15.53 24.54
C GLY A 184 28.31 15.31 24.71
N LYS A 185 28.91 15.81 25.77
CA LYS A 185 30.35 15.67 26.06
C LYS A 185 30.76 14.20 26.29
N TRP A 186 29.89 13.39 26.89
CA TRP A 186 30.13 11.95 27.02
C TRP A 186 30.18 11.27 25.66
N TYR A 187 29.24 11.55 24.78
CA TYR A 187 29.21 10.97 23.43
C TYR A 187 30.43 11.40 22.60
N GLU A 188 30.88 12.64 22.76
CA GLU A 188 32.04 13.17 22.01
C GLU A 188 33.37 12.66 22.54
N LYS A 189 33.55 12.59 23.85
CA LYS A 189 34.87 12.44 24.52
C LYS A 189 34.95 11.32 25.55
N GLY A 190 33.81 10.82 26.04
CA GLY A 190 33.74 9.89 27.16
C GLY A 190 34.49 8.58 26.90
N GLY A 191 34.49 8.06 25.67
CA GLY A 191 35.22 6.88 25.30
C GLY A 191 36.78 7.02 25.40
N LYS A 192 37.27 8.25 25.28
CA LYS A 192 38.70 8.58 25.41
C LYS A 192 39.12 8.96 26.84
N ASN A 193 38.20 9.55 27.58
CA ASN A 193 38.46 10.05 28.94
C ASN A 193 37.23 9.88 29.85
N PRO A 194 36.87 8.63 30.20
CA PRO A 194 35.61 8.33 30.90
C PRO A 194 35.58 8.84 32.38
N LEU A 195 36.72 9.17 32.94
CA LEU A 195 36.81 9.62 34.35
C LEU A 195 36.90 11.14 34.49
N ALA A 196 36.98 11.90 33.40
CA ALA A 196 37.02 13.35 33.49
C ALA A 196 35.62 13.89 33.93
N ALA A 197 35.59 14.78 34.89
CA ALA A 197 34.37 15.29 35.51
C ALA A 197 33.38 15.91 34.51
N ASP A 198 33.89 16.51 33.42
CA ASP A 198 33.08 17.12 32.36
C ASP A 198 32.58 16.14 31.30
N THR A 199 33.07 14.90 31.28
CA THR A 199 32.62 13.85 30.36
C THR A 199 31.83 12.73 31.00
N GLN A 200 31.74 12.69 32.34
CA GLN A 200 30.91 11.69 33.01
C GLN A 200 29.44 11.86 32.65
N PRO A 201 28.70 10.77 32.36
CA PRO A 201 27.26 10.83 32.10
C PRO A 201 26.54 11.27 33.41
N GLY A 202 25.73 12.33 33.33
CA GLY A 202 24.98 12.82 34.46
C GLY A 202 23.99 13.92 34.12
N ASP A 203 22.97 14.06 34.95
CA ASP A 203 21.85 14.97 34.71
C ASP A 203 22.21 16.46 34.94
N TRP A 204 23.42 16.76 35.41
CA TRP A 204 23.93 18.13 35.56
C TRP A 204 24.36 18.80 34.25
N HIS A 205 24.45 18.05 33.15
CA HIS A 205 24.75 18.64 31.85
C HIS A 205 23.50 19.33 31.27
N ALA A 206 23.70 20.48 30.66
CA ALA A 206 22.60 21.20 30.02
C ALA A 206 22.03 20.40 28.85
N PRO A 207 20.71 20.23 28.80
CA PRO A 207 20.07 19.56 27.67
C PRO A 207 20.20 20.39 26.38
N VAL A 208 20.42 19.71 25.26
CA VAL A 208 20.41 20.33 23.93
C VAL A 208 19.15 19.87 23.20
N PRO A 209 18.08 20.68 23.13
CA PRO A 209 16.87 20.29 22.45
C PRO A 209 17.11 20.24 20.93
N VAL A 210 16.83 19.08 20.34
CA VAL A 210 16.90 18.85 18.89
C VAL A 210 15.50 18.51 18.40
N THR A 211 14.95 19.33 17.52
CA THR A 211 13.63 19.14 16.93
C THR A 211 13.72 18.27 15.68
N TYR A 212 12.70 17.44 15.45
CA TYR A 212 12.58 16.59 14.28
C TYR A 212 11.13 16.31 13.91
N LEU A 213 10.89 15.90 12.66
CA LEU A 213 9.55 15.51 12.20
C LEU A 213 9.20 14.08 12.58
N THR A 214 7.93 13.86 12.87
CA THR A 214 7.32 12.56 13.06
C THR A 214 5.90 12.57 12.49
N THR A 215 5.28 11.43 12.31
CA THR A 215 3.86 11.31 11.97
C THR A 215 3.11 10.53 13.03
N ARG A 216 1.81 10.79 13.18
CA ARG A 216 0.89 10.05 14.06
C ARG A 216 -0.30 9.53 13.25
N GLY A 217 -0.82 8.39 13.65
CA GLY A 217 -2.01 7.81 13.02
C GLY A 217 -1.79 7.38 11.57
N ILE A 218 -0.55 7.17 11.15
CA ILE A 218 -0.25 6.74 9.78
C ILE A 218 -0.70 5.30 9.55
N LYS A 219 -1.30 5.03 8.40
CA LYS A 219 -1.65 3.70 7.95
C LYS A 219 -0.75 3.30 6.79
N LEU A 220 0.04 2.25 6.96
CA LEU A 220 0.97 1.75 5.96
C LEU A 220 0.51 0.41 5.40
N GLN A 221 0.51 0.28 4.08
CA GLN A 221 0.36 -1.00 3.40
C GLN A 221 1.73 -1.65 3.24
N PHE A 222 1.93 -2.77 3.90
CA PHE A 222 3.05 -3.68 3.70
C PHE A 222 2.69 -4.68 2.61
N ALA A 223 3.66 -5.08 1.80
CA ALA A 223 3.45 -6.04 0.75
C ALA A 223 4.66 -6.96 0.60
N ILE A 224 4.40 -8.27 0.59
CA ILE A 224 5.42 -9.31 0.50
C ILE A 224 4.98 -10.31 -0.57
N LEU A 225 5.89 -10.73 -1.42
CA LEU A 225 5.59 -11.72 -2.44
C LEU A 225 6.73 -12.74 -2.58
N PRO A 226 6.42 -13.98 -2.98
CA PRO A 226 7.42 -14.94 -3.41
C PRO A 226 8.25 -14.35 -4.55
N ARG A 227 9.56 -14.54 -4.51
CA ARG A 227 10.44 -14.11 -5.60
C ARG A 227 10.17 -14.97 -6.84
N PRO A 228 9.92 -14.38 -8.02
CA PRO A 228 9.72 -15.13 -9.24
C PRO A 228 10.91 -16.06 -9.54
N GLY A 229 10.61 -17.31 -9.84
CA GLY A 229 11.64 -18.33 -10.12
C GLY A 229 12.37 -18.88 -8.88
N ALA A 230 11.89 -18.56 -7.66
CA ALA A 230 12.33 -19.24 -6.45
C ALA A 230 11.72 -20.65 -6.34
N ASP A 231 11.69 -21.22 -5.16
CA ASP A 231 11.17 -22.56 -4.88
C ASP A 231 9.71 -22.80 -5.29
N ASP A 232 9.18 -23.98 -4.95
CA ASP A 232 7.78 -24.33 -5.16
C ASP A 232 6.84 -23.30 -4.52
N ILE A 233 5.94 -22.76 -5.33
CA ILE A 233 5.00 -21.71 -4.93
C ILE A 233 4.05 -22.14 -3.81
N ALA A 234 3.73 -23.44 -3.70
CA ALA A 234 2.86 -23.95 -2.64
C ALA A 234 3.56 -23.88 -1.28
N ILE A 235 4.83 -24.20 -1.22
CA ILE A 235 5.66 -24.09 -0.02
C ILE A 235 5.80 -22.60 0.37
N LEU A 236 6.11 -21.74 -0.60
CA LEU A 236 6.28 -20.31 -0.37
C LEU A 236 4.99 -19.63 0.11
N LYS A 237 3.81 -20.10 -0.31
CA LYS A 237 2.52 -19.60 0.22
C LYS A 237 2.34 -19.93 1.69
N GLN A 238 2.75 -21.10 2.13
CA GLN A 238 2.68 -21.45 3.55
C GLN A 238 3.68 -20.60 4.35
N GLU A 239 4.92 -20.52 3.90
CA GLU A 239 5.95 -19.70 4.55
C GLU A 239 5.62 -18.21 4.56
N LEU A 240 4.86 -17.72 3.58
CA LEU A 240 4.37 -16.34 3.56
C LEU A 240 3.44 -16.05 4.76
N GLN A 241 2.64 -17.03 5.19
CA GLN A 241 1.79 -16.86 6.38
C GLN A 241 2.65 -16.78 7.66
N ASP A 242 3.72 -17.57 7.74
CA ASP A 242 4.65 -17.51 8.86
C ASP A 242 5.39 -16.15 8.90
N LEU A 243 5.79 -15.63 7.73
CA LEU A 243 6.36 -14.29 7.60
C LEU A 243 5.39 -13.20 8.08
N TRP A 244 4.11 -13.32 7.75
CA TRP A 244 3.10 -12.37 8.21
C TRP A 244 2.88 -12.44 9.73
N GLN A 245 2.91 -13.63 10.32
CA GLN A 245 2.86 -13.77 11.79
C GLN A 245 4.08 -13.14 12.45
N ALA A 246 5.27 -13.33 11.87
CA ALA A 246 6.49 -12.69 12.35
C ALA A 246 6.42 -11.17 12.21
N LEU A 247 5.83 -10.64 11.13
CA LEU A 247 5.64 -9.21 10.95
C LEU A 247 4.63 -8.63 11.95
N ASP A 248 3.50 -9.31 12.17
CA ASP A 248 2.51 -8.94 13.19
C ASP A 248 3.20 -8.80 14.56
N HIS A 249 3.99 -9.80 14.96
CA HIS A 249 4.76 -9.78 16.21
C HIS A 249 5.78 -8.64 16.21
N GLY A 250 6.55 -8.46 15.14
CA GLY A 250 7.56 -7.41 15.04
C GLY A 250 6.96 -6.00 15.13
N LEU A 251 5.84 -5.76 14.48
CA LEU A 251 5.17 -4.47 14.50
C LEU A 251 4.50 -4.17 15.85
N GLU A 252 3.97 -5.20 16.52
CA GLU A 252 3.32 -5.03 17.82
C GLU A 252 4.32 -4.83 18.97
N TYR A 253 5.46 -5.54 18.97
CA TYR A 253 6.37 -5.55 20.12
C TYR A 253 7.70 -4.81 19.89
N LEU A 254 8.23 -4.80 18.68
CA LEU A 254 9.49 -4.13 18.37
C LEU A 254 9.29 -2.77 17.75
N GLY A 255 8.21 -2.60 16.97
CA GLY A 255 7.95 -1.40 16.19
C GLY A 255 8.82 -1.29 14.94
N ALA A 256 8.43 -0.40 14.02
CA ALA A 256 9.14 -0.15 12.77
C ALA A 256 9.63 1.30 12.67
N GLY A 257 10.76 1.50 12.00
CA GLY A 257 11.36 2.83 11.83
C GLY A 257 12.42 3.13 12.89
N ALA A 258 12.50 4.39 13.29
CA ALA A 258 13.45 4.84 14.32
C ALA A 258 12.78 5.09 15.66
N LYS A 259 13.57 5.12 16.73
CA LYS A 259 13.11 5.37 18.12
C LYS A 259 12.12 4.32 18.65
N THR A 260 12.21 3.11 18.18
CA THR A 260 11.33 2.01 18.62
C THR A 260 11.51 1.66 20.10
N ALA A 261 12.70 1.86 20.66
CA ALA A 261 12.97 1.66 22.09
C ALA A 261 12.11 2.53 23.03
N ILE A 262 11.56 3.64 22.54
CA ILE A 262 10.62 4.49 23.29
C ILE A 262 9.17 4.32 22.82
N GLY A 263 8.87 3.27 22.07
CA GLY A 263 7.52 2.90 21.64
C GLY A 263 7.07 3.53 20.32
N PHE A 264 7.96 4.14 19.53
CA PHE A 264 7.60 4.61 18.19
C PHE A 264 7.45 3.43 17.22
N GLY A 265 6.57 3.61 16.22
CA GLY A 265 6.40 2.62 15.15
C GLY A 265 5.69 1.32 15.56
N ILE A 266 5.08 1.28 16.73
CA ILE A 266 4.19 0.17 17.12
C ILE A 266 2.93 0.26 16.27
N MET A 267 2.59 -0.84 15.61
CA MET A 267 1.48 -0.87 14.65
C MET A 267 0.60 -2.10 14.87
N GLN A 268 -0.69 -1.92 14.58
CA GLN A 268 -1.68 -2.99 14.61
C GLN A 268 -2.36 -3.14 13.25
N ARG A 269 -2.72 -4.36 12.89
CA ARG A 269 -3.38 -4.65 11.63
C ARG A 269 -4.75 -3.99 11.54
N ASP A 270 -5.01 -3.28 10.44
CA ASP A 270 -6.30 -2.62 10.14
C ASP A 270 -7.05 -3.43 9.07
N LYS A 271 -7.70 -4.51 9.50
CA LYS A 271 -8.49 -5.38 8.61
C LYS A 271 -9.61 -4.66 7.91
N LYS A 272 -10.26 -3.69 8.57
CA LYS A 272 -11.34 -2.93 7.96
C LYS A 272 -10.84 -2.16 6.72
N GLN A 273 -9.70 -1.48 6.85
CA GLN A 273 -9.12 -0.75 5.73
C GLN A 273 -8.64 -1.69 4.61
N GLU A 274 -8.20 -2.91 4.96
CA GLU A 274 -7.86 -3.96 3.96
C GLU A 274 -9.09 -4.38 3.17
N ASP A 275 -10.22 -4.62 3.84
CA ASP A 275 -11.47 -5.05 3.23
C ASP A 275 -12.03 -3.94 2.32
N ASP A 276 -12.05 -2.69 2.77
CA ASP A 276 -12.46 -1.53 2.00
C ASP A 276 -11.64 -1.39 0.70
N LEU A 277 -10.29 -1.50 0.81
CA LEU A 277 -9.40 -1.45 -0.35
C LEU A 277 -9.59 -2.65 -1.30
N GLN A 278 -9.89 -3.82 -0.77
CA GLN A 278 -10.16 -5.02 -1.59
C GLN A 278 -11.45 -4.88 -2.39
N GLU A 279 -12.49 -4.29 -1.79
CA GLU A 279 -13.74 -3.99 -2.48
C GLU A 279 -13.51 -2.98 -3.62
N ASP A 280 -12.74 -1.92 -3.37
CA ASP A 280 -12.35 -0.93 -4.38
C ASP A 280 -11.58 -1.58 -5.54
N LEU A 281 -10.64 -2.47 -5.26
CA LEU A 281 -9.90 -3.20 -6.28
C LEU A 281 -10.83 -4.05 -7.17
N GLN A 282 -11.74 -4.80 -6.53
CA GLN A 282 -12.71 -5.62 -7.25
C GLN A 282 -13.66 -4.76 -8.09
N ALA A 283 -14.06 -3.59 -7.59
CA ALA A 283 -14.89 -2.64 -8.33
C ALA A 283 -14.15 -2.10 -9.57
N GLN A 284 -12.88 -1.71 -9.42
CA GLN A 284 -12.05 -1.25 -10.54
C GLN A 284 -11.81 -2.35 -11.57
N GLN A 285 -11.55 -3.59 -11.14
CA GLN A 285 -11.38 -4.73 -12.05
C GLN A 285 -12.64 -4.99 -12.85
N ARG A 286 -13.81 -5.01 -12.18
CA ARG A 286 -15.12 -5.15 -12.86
C ARG A 286 -15.36 -4.03 -13.87
N GLN A 287 -15.06 -2.79 -13.51
CA GLN A 287 -15.21 -1.64 -14.40
C GLN A 287 -14.27 -1.75 -15.62
N SER A 288 -13.00 -2.13 -15.40
CA SER A 288 -12.04 -2.33 -16.50
C SER A 288 -12.45 -3.45 -17.43
N GLN A 289 -12.93 -4.57 -16.87
CA GLN A 289 -13.47 -5.68 -17.66
C GLN A 289 -14.67 -5.23 -18.49
N MET A 290 -15.60 -4.49 -17.88
CA MET A 290 -16.74 -3.95 -18.62
C MET A 290 -16.33 -3.01 -19.75
N GLN A 291 -15.35 -2.13 -19.53
CA GLN A 291 -14.85 -1.21 -20.56
C GLN A 291 -14.12 -1.93 -21.71
N SER A 292 -13.56 -3.10 -21.46
CA SER A 292 -12.90 -3.91 -22.51
C SER A 292 -13.88 -4.67 -23.40
N LEU A 293 -15.13 -4.79 -22.99
CA LEU A 293 -16.19 -5.45 -23.78
C LEU A 293 -16.75 -4.50 -24.84
N SER A 294 -17.23 -5.07 -25.94
CA SER A 294 -17.99 -4.31 -26.92
C SER A 294 -19.30 -3.75 -26.32
N PRO A 295 -19.88 -2.69 -26.86
CA PRO A 295 -21.14 -2.12 -26.35
C PRO A 295 -22.26 -3.16 -26.24
N ALA A 296 -22.32 -4.11 -27.18
CA ALA A 296 -23.26 -5.20 -27.14
C ALA A 296 -23.02 -6.16 -25.97
N MET A 297 -21.78 -6.57 -25.76
CA MET A 297 -21.42 -7.43 -24.64
C MET A 297 -21.58 -6.74 -23.28
N GLN A 298 -21.33 -5.43 -23.20
CA GLN A 298 -21.65 -4.65 -21.99
C GLN A 298 -23.12 -4.71 -21.64
N GLU A 299 -24.03 -4.51 -22.62
CA GLU A 299 -25.47 -4.58 -22.42
C GLU A 299 -25.90 -5.99 -21.97
N ILE A 300 -25.38 -7.04 -22.63
CA ILE A 300 -25.66 -8.43 -22.28
C ILE A 300 -25.24 -8.72 -20.83
N THR A 301 -24.04 -8.31 -20.44
CA THR A 301 -23.50 -8.53 -19.09
C THR A 301 -24.28 -7.77 -18.01
N ILE A 302 -24.74 -6.55 -18.30
CA ILE A 302 -25.61 -5.78 -17.39
C ILE A 302 -26.95 -6.51 -17.17
N ILE A 303 -27.58 -7.00 -18.25
CA ILE A 303 -28.85 -7.72 -18.17
C ILE A 303 -28.67 -9.03 -17.39
N GLU A 304 -27.58 -9.77 -17.65
CA GLU A 304 -27.23 -10.97 -16.91
C GLU A 304 -27.14 -10.70 -15.40
N GLY A 305 -26.39 -9.68 -15.02
CA GLY A 305 -26.27 -9.28 -13.61
C GLY A 305 -27.62 -8.92 -12.97
N GLN A 306 -28.48 -8.23 -13.71
CA GLN A 306 -29.84 -7.91 -13.24
C GLN A 306 -30.68 -9.18 -13.01
N TRP A 307 -30.62 -10.13 -13.94
CA TRP A 307 -31.35 -11.39 -13.82
C TRP A 307 -30.82 -12.27 -12.70
N GLN A 308 -29.52 -12.30 -12.52
CA GLN A 308 -28.87 -13.00 -11.42
C GLN A 308 -29.29 -12.43 -10.05
N ALA A 309 -29.24 -11.11 -9.90
CA ALA A 309 -29.68 -10.43 -8.68
C ALA A 309 -31.20 -10.67 -8.42
N ARG A 310 -31.99 -10.68 -9.48
CA ARG A 310 -33.42 -10.96 -9.37
C ARG A 310 -33.69 -12.42 -8.93
N HIS A 311 -32.98 -13.37 -9.48
CA HIS A 311 -33.06 -14.77 -9.08
C HIS A 311 -32.78 -14.96 -7.58
N GLN A 312 -31.74 -14.31 -7.07
CA GLN A 312 -31.41 -14.34 -5.64
C GLN A 312 -32.54 -13.77 -4.77
N LYS A 313 -33.09 -12.62 -5.19
CA LYS A 313 -34.22 -11.98 -4.45
C LYS A 313 -35.48 -12.81 -4.44
N LEU A 314 -35.76 -13.55 -5.49
CA LEU A 314 -36.96 -14.37 -5.61
C LEU A 314 -36.91 -15.64 -4.74
N ARG A 315 -35.74 -16.05 -4.26
CA ARG A 315 -35.53 -17.22 -3.36
C ARG A 315 -36.28 -18.47 -3.84
N GLY A 316 -36.17 -18.79 -5.15
CA GLY A 316 -36.83 -19.94 -5.76
C GLY A 316 -38.27 -19.68 -6.26
N LYS A 317 -38.87 -18.52 -5.99
CA LYS A 317 -40.12 -18.10 -6.65
C LYS A 317 -39.81 -17.65 -8.08
N LYS A 318 -40.75 -17.78 -8.98
CA LYS A 318 -40.62 -17.36 -10.38
C LYS A 318 -41.67 -16.27 -10.71
N GLU A 319 -41.32 -15.39 -11.63
CA GLU A 319 -42.25 -14.38 -12.15
C GLU A 319 -43.32 -15.00 -13.09
N ALA A 320 -44.40 -14.30 -13.23
CA ALA A 320 -45.45 -14.73 -14.18
C ALA A 320 -44.96 -14.63 -15.63
N LEU A 321 -45.47 -15.46 -16.49
CA LEU A 321 -45.31 -15.33 -17.93
C LEU A 321 -45.77 -13.94 -18.40
N ASN A 322 -45.03 -13.33 -19.31
CA ASN A 322 -45.16 -11.94 -19.75
C ASN A 322 -44.87 -10.86 -18.69
N GLY A 323 -44.23 -11.21 -17.57
CA GLY A 323 -43.68 -10.29 -16.60
C GLY A 323 -42.48 -9.50 -17.13
N THR A 324 -41.88 -8.71 -16.24
CA THR A 324 -40.77 -7.79 -16.60
C THR A 324 -39.60 -8.53 -17.24
N ILE A 325 -39.16 -9.63 -16.66
CA ILE A 325 -37.99 -10.41 -17.13
C ILE A 325 -38.27 -11.03 -18.51
N HIS A 326 -39.48 -11.59 -18.70
CA HIS A 326 -39.85 -12.17 -20.00
C HIS A 326 -39.90 -11.13 -21.11
N ASN A 327 -40.41 -9.92 -20.81
CA ASN A 327 -40.42 -8.82 -21.77
C ASN A 327 -39.01 -8.27 -22.05
N GLN A 328 -38.12 -8.22 -21.06
CA GLN A 328 -36.71 -7.89 -21.28
C GLN A 328 -36.02 -8.90 -22.22
N ALA A 329 -36.27 -10.20 -22.02
CA ALA A 329 -35.73 -11.24 -22.91
C ALA A 329 -36.20 -11.08 -24.36
N ARG A 330 -37.49 -10.76 -24.55
CA ARG A 330 -38.03 -10.47 -25.88
C ARG A 330 -37.41 -9.25 -26.54
N ALA A 331 -37.25 -8.17 -25.77
CA ALA A 331 -36.62 -6.94 -26.26
C ALA A 331 -35.16 -7.19 -26.66
N LEU A 332 -34.39 -7.93 -25.83
CA LEU A 332 -33.00 -8.28 -26.09
C LEU A 332 -32.85 -9.17 -27.31
N ALA A 333 -33.68 -10.22 -27.44
CA ALA A 333 -33.68 -11.07 -28.61
C ALA A 333 -34.02 -10.31 -29.91
N LYS A 334 -35.04 -9.43 -29.85
CA LYS A 334 -35.42 -8.57 -30.98
C LYS A 334 -34.24 -7.68 -31.40
N LYS A 335 -33.62 -6.99 -30.43
CA LYS A 335 -32.47 -6.12 -30.69
C LYS A 335 -31.31 -6.89 -31.33
N ALA A 336 -31.02 -8.09 -30.82
CA ALA A 336 -29.97 -8.96 -31.42
C ALA A 336 -30.25 -9.39 -32.87
N HIS A 337 -31.53 -9.58 -33.21
CA HIS A 337 -31.93 -9.89 -34.59
C HIS A 337 -31.84 -8.69 -35.52
N GLU A 338 -32.24 -7.51 -35.06
CA GLU A 338 -32.32 -6.29 -35.86
C GLU A 338 -30.94 -5.60 -35.99
N SER A 339 -29.99 -5.85 -35.07
CA SER A 339 -28.69 -5.23 -35.12
C SER A 339 -27.79 -5.81 -36.21
N ILE A 340 -27.33 -4.93 -37.09
CA ILE A 340 -26.32 -5.24 -38.11
C ILE A 340 -24.92 -5.20 -37.50
N GLU A 341 -24.72 -4.40 -36.48
CA GLU A 341 -23.40 -4.15 -35.83
C GLU A 341 -22.98 -5.29 -34.90
N TRP A 342 -23.92 -6.10 -34.42
CA TRP A 342 -23.61 -7.18 -33.48
C TRP A 342 -23.01 -8.38 -34.21
N SER A 343 -21.87 -8.84 -33.71
CA SER A 343 -21.20 -10.03 -34.23
C SER A 343 -22.00 -11.31 -34.01
N ALA A 344 -21.63 -12.36 -34.69
CA ALA A 344 -22.24 -13.69 -34.52
C ALA A 344 -22.06 -14.20 -33.06
N GLU A 345 -20.89 -13.92 -32.44
CA GLU A 345 -20.61 -14.31 -31.07
C GLU A 345 -21.50 -13.58 -30.06
N GLU A 346 -21.75 -12.29 -30.25
CA GLU A 346 -22.64 -11.49 -29.42
C GLU A 346 -24.10 -11.96 -29.52
N LYS A 347 -24.57 -12.27 -30.75
CA LYS A 347 -25.89 -12.84 -30.96
C LYS A 347 -26.04 -14.21 -30.29
N GLN A 348 -25.02 -15.06 -30.37
CA GLN A 348 -24.99 -16.32 -29.64
C GLN A 348 -25.01 -16.14 -28.13
N ALA A 349 -24.31 -15.13 -27.59
CA ALA A 349 -24.30 -14.84 -26.17
C ALA A 349 -25.71 -14.50 -25.68
N VAL A 350 -26.48 -13.70 -26.42
CA VAL A 350 -27.89 -13.41 -26.11
C VAL A 350 -28.73 -14.68 -26.05
N ALA A 351 -28.57 -15.56 -27.04
CA ALA A 351 -29.34 -16.82 -27.08
C ALA A 351 -29.02 -17.70 -25.84
N ARG A 352 -27.74 -17.83 -25.50
CA ARG A 352 -27.30 -18.58 -24.29
C ARG A 352 -27.86 -17.98 -23.04
N LEU A 353 -27.76 -16.65 -22.87
CA LEU A 353 -28.26 -15.94 -21.70
C LEU A 353 -29.74 -16.19 -21.48
N ILE A 354 -30.55 -16.06 -22.54
CA ILE A 354 -32.01 -16.27 -22.48
C ILE A 354 -32.34 -17.74 -22.13
N GLU A 355 -31.68 -18.69 -22.77
CA GLU A 355 -31.89 -20.13 -22.50
C GLU A 355 -31.50 -20.54 -21.10
N GLU A 356 -30.48 -19.94 -20.54
CA GLU A 356 -30.01 -20.25 -19.20
C GLU A 356 -30.90 -19.65 -18.12
N TRP A 357 -31.22 -18.36 -18.23
CA TRP A 357 -31.84 -17.62 -17.14
C TRP A 357 -33.38 -17.58 -17.16
N ILE A 358 -34.01 -17.52 -18.33
CA ILE A 358 -35.46 -17.37 -18.38
C ILE A 358 -36.20 -18.58 -17.80
N PRO A 359 -35.78 -19.83 -17.99
CA PRO A 359 -36.42 -20.97 -17.32
C PRO A 359 -36.27 -20.98 -15.80
N LYS A 360 -35.21 -20.34 -15.28
CA LYS A 360 -34.99 -20.20 -13.83
C LYS A 360 -35.88 -19.13 -13.20
N LEU A 361 -36.23 -18.10 -13.98
CA LEU A 361 -36.87 -16.88 -13.49
C LEU A 361 -38.36 -16.77 -13.79
N VAL A 362 -38.87 -17.43 -14.85
CA VAL A 362 -40.26 -17.33 -15.33
C VAL A 362 -41.01 -18.64 -15.12
N ASN A 363 -42.24 -18.54 -14.57
CA ASN A 363 -43.11 -19.69 -14.32
C ASN A 363 -43.92 -20.05 -15.57
N ASN A 364 -44.42 -21.30 -15.66
CA ASN A 364 -45.27 -21.79 -16.74
C ASN A 364 -44.73 -21.57 -18.17
N LEU A 365 -43.41 -21.59 -18.30
CA LEU A 365 -42.72 -21.37 -19.56
C LEU A 365 -42.48 -22.71 -20.31
N ASN A 366 -43.00 -22.80 -21.53
CA ASN A 366 -42.55 -23.86 -22.44
C ASN A 366 -41.27 -23.42 -23.15
N VAL A 367 -40.13 -23.98 -22.76
CA VAL A 367 -38.80 -23.60 -23.26
C VAL A 367 -38.69 -23.78 -24.79
N LYS A 368 -39.32 -24.80 -25.36
CA LYS A 368 -39.29 -25.04 -26.82
C LYS A 368 -40.08 -23.96 -27.58
N ASP A 369 -41.26 -23.57 -27.07
CA ASP A 369 -42.07 -22.54 -27.67
C ASP A 369 -41.42 -21.15 -27.55
N MET A 370 -40.82 -20.85 -26.41
CA MET A 370 -40.03 -19.63 -26.25
C MET A 370 -38.88 -19.55 -27.23
N SER A 371 -38.08 -20.62 -27.37
CA SER A 371 -36.95 -20.68 -28.30
C SER A 371 -37.39 -20.46 -29.76
N LYS A 372 -38.55 -21.00 -30.16
CA LYS A 372 -39.17 -20.75 -31.46
C LYS A 372 -39.65 -19.31 -31.61
N GLN A 373 -40.39 -18.78 -30.61
CA GLN A 373 -40.96 -17.40 -30.66
C GLN A 373 -39.83 -16.35 -30.74
N LEU A 374 -38.76 -16.55 -30.00
CA LEU A 374 -37.61 -15.64 -30.00
C LEU A 374 -36.57 -15.94 -31.06
N LYS A 375 -36.82 -16.97 -31.91
CA LYS A 375 -35.93 -17.41 -33.01
C LYS A 375 -34.48 -17.59 -32.53
N LEU A 376 -34.30 -18.19 -31.35
CA LEU A 376 -32.95 -18.32 -30.74
C LEU A 376 -32.00 -19.20 -31.58
N GLY A 377 -32.53 -20.13 -32.37
CA GLY A 377 -31.73 -20.92 -33.31
C GLY A 377 -31.02 -20.04 -34.34
N THR A 378 -31.70 -19.06 -34.92
CA THR A 378 -31.09 -18.14 -35.88
C THR A 378 -30.00 -17.23 -35.25
N LEU A 379 -30.11 -16.90 -33.96
CA LEU A 379 -29.04 -16.19 -33.25
C LEU A 379 -27.81 -17.08 -32.99
N LYS A 380 -27.99 -18.38 -32.97
CA LYS A 380 -26.89 -19.36 -32.83
C LYS A 380 -26.19 -19.72 -34.11
N GLY A 381 -26.71 -19.27 -35.25
CA GLY A 381 -26.14 -19.60 -36.58
C GLY A 381 -26.55 -20.97 -37.10
N SER A 382 -27.66 -21.51 -36.61
CA SER A 382 -28.28 -22.78 -37.06
C SER A 382 -29.57 -22.55 -37.82
#